data_6cb9f3b9300a28f71afdd8ce39d1a071
#
_entry.id   6cb9f3b9300a28f71afdd8ce39d1a071
#
_cell.length_a   1.000
_cell.length_b   1.000
_cell.length_c   1.000
_cell.angle_alpha   90.00
_cell.angle_beta   90.00
_cell.angle_gamma   90.00
#
_symmetry.space_group_name_H-M   'P 1'
#
loop_
_entity.id
_entity.type
_entity.pdbx_description
1 polymer ?
#
loop_
_entity_poly.entity_id
_entity_poly.type
_entity_poly.pdbx_seq_one_letter_code
_entity_poly.pdbx_strand_id
1 'polypeptide(L)'
;MESLLKKARECGFDACGVVPVDILYRERERLERWIGRGFHAGMNYMANNIDKRENPALLVEGARSVIVTLTNYYTPKLQSEGIPVVARYAYGKDYHRVVKLSLIHI
;
A
#
# COMPACT_ATOMS: atom_id res chain seq x y z
N MET A 1 15.63 -10.94 -10.60
CA MET A 1 15.21 -10.31 -9.34
C MET A 1 15.99 -9.03 -9.01
N GLU A 2 17.33 -9.09 -8.98
CA GLU A 2 18.15 -7.91 -8.69
C GLU A 2 17.92 -6.75 -9.66
N SER A 3 17.73 -7.02 -10.95
CA SER A 3 17.45 -5.98 -11.95
C SER A 3 16.10 -5.29 -11.71
N LEU A 4 15.09 -6.02 -11.24
CA LEU A 4 13.79 -5.47 -10.89
C LEU A 4 13.89 -4.55 -9.67
N LEU A 5 14.60 -4.99 -8.63
CA LEU A 5 14.82 -4.21 -7.42
C LEU A 5 15.59 -2.92 -7.72
N LYS A 6 16.59 -3.02 -8.61
CA LYS A 6 17.35 -1.85 -9.07
C LYS A 6 16.46 -0.86 -9.80
N LYS A 7 15.63 -1.35 -10.74
CA LYS A 7 14.68 -0.49 -11.47
C LYS A 7 13.67 0.17 -10.55
N ALA A 8 13.17 -0.54 -9.55
CA ALA A 8 12.25 0.03 -8.58
C ALA A 8 12.88 1.22 -7.83
N ARG A 9 14.13 1.09 -7.43
CA ARG A 9 14.87 2.19 -6.79
C ARG A 9 15.09 3.37 -7.74
N GLU A 10 15.44 3.10 -9.00
CA GLU A 10 15.61 4.13 -10.04
C GLU A 10 14.30 4.88 -10.30
N CYS A 11 13.15 4.22 -10.15
CA CYS A 11 11.83 4.85 -10.29
C CYS A 11 11.37 5.62 -9.05
N GLY A 12 12.17 5.67 -7.99
CA GLY A 12 11.91 6.48 -6.80
C GLY A 12 11.34 5.75 -5.60
N PHE A 13 11.26 4.43 -5.62
CA PHE A 13 10.87 3.66 -4.45
C PHE A 13 12.03 3.50 -3.47
N ASP A 14 11.76 3.68 -2.18
CA ASP A 14 12.76 3.58 -1.12
C ASP A 14 13.13 2.13 -0.83
N ALA A 15 12.18 1.22 -0.97
CA ALA A 15 12.39 -0.20 -0.82
C ALA A 15 11.43 -0.98 -1.72
N CYS A 16 11.84 -2.18 -2.08
CA CYS A 16 11.05 -3.09 -2.90
C CYS A 16 11.38 -4.53 -2.53
N GLY A 17 10.37 -5.37 -2.51
CA GLY A 17 10.50 -6.80 -2.30
C GLY A 17 9.58 -7.58 -3.22
N VAL A 18 9.94 -8.82 -3.49
CA VAL A 18 9.12 -9.74 -4.29
C VAL A 18 8.84 -10.97 -3.45
N VAL A 19 7.57 -11.34 -3.35
CA VAL A 19 7.12 -12.52 -2.62
C VAL A 19 6.23 -13.37 -3.52
N PRO A 20 6.22 -14.71 -3.35
CA PRO A 20 5.27 -15.55 -4.06
C PRO A 20 3.84 -15.23 -3.62
N VAL A 21 2.89 -15.45 -4.53
CA VAL A 21 1.47 -15.33 -4.18
C VAL A 21 1.10 -16.42 -3.19
N ASP A 22 0.50 -16.02 -2.09
CA ASP A 22 0.05 -16.94 -1.05
C ASP A 22 -1.23 -16.41 -0.40
N ILE A 23 -1.94 -17.30 0.30
CA ILE A 23 -3.16 -16.95 1.01
C ILE A 23 -2.82 -16.44 2.41
N LEU A 24 -3.29 -15.25 2.73
CA LEU A 24 -2.99 -14.56 3.99
C LEU A 24 -4.01 -14.93 5.08
N TYR A 25 -4.03 -16.19 5.48
CA TYR A 25 -5.01 -16.71 6.44
C TYR A 25 -4.99 -15.99 7.79
N ARG A 26 -3.80 -15.74 8.31
CA ARG A 26 -3.63 -15.09 9.62
C ARG A 26 -4.09 -13.65 9.59
N GLU A 27 -3.74 -12.94 8.53
CA GLU A 27 -4.12 -11.54 8.33
C GLU A 27 -5.62 -11.42 8.12
N ARG A 28 -6.24 -12.35 7.40
CA ARG A 28 -7.70 -12.41 7.23
C ARG A 28 -8.42 -12.59 8.55
N GLU A 29 -7.97 -13.54 9.37
CA GLU A 29 -8.56 -13.80 10.68
C GLU A 29 -8.51 -12.56 11.57
N ARG A 30 -7.39 -11.86 11.58
CA ARG A 30 -7.22 -10.61 12.33
C ARG A 30 -8.14 -9.50 11.80
N LEU A 31 -8.25 -9.37 10.50
CA LEU A 31 -9.12 -8.38 9.86
C LEU A 31 -10.59 -8.63 10.19
N GLU A 32 -11.06 -9.87 10.06
CA GLU A 32 -12.43 -10.24 10.35
C GLU A 32 -12.77 -10.01 11.84
N ARG A 33 -11.86 -10.31 12.73
CA ARG A 33 -12.02 -10.04 14.16
C ARG A 33 -12.11 -8.55 14.46
N TRP A 34 -11.27 -7.77 13.83
CA TRP A 34 -11.25 -6.30 13.97
C TRP A 34 -12.55 -5.67 13.45
N ILE A 35 -13.02 -6.11 12.28
CA ILE A 35 -14.30 -5.67 11.69
C ILE A 35 -15.48 -6.09 12.58
N GLY A 36 -15.47 -7.33 13.06
CA GLY A 36 -16.51 -7.86 13.93
C GLY A 36 -16.67 -7.08 15.25
N ARG A 37 -15.59 -6.44 15.71
CA ARG A 37 -15.61 -5.55 16.87
C ARG A 37 -16.03 -4.12 16.56
N GLY A 38 -16.29 -3.80 15.30
CA GLY A 38 -16.69 -2.46 14.86
C GLY A 38 -15.56 -1.43 14.86
N PHE A 39 -14.31 -1.85 14.95
CA PHE A 39 -13.15 -0.94 15.04
C PHE A 39 -12.91 -0.14 13.77
N HIS A 40 -13.50 -0.56 12.64
CA HIS A 40 -13.45 0.19 11.39
C HIS A 40 -14.41 1.37 11.36
N ALA A 41 -15.29 1.51 12.37
CA ALA A 41 -16.29 2.57 12.50
C ALA A 41 -17.12 2.74 11.20
N GLY A 42 -17.18 3.94 10.62
CA GLY A 42 -17.90 4.19 9.38
C GLY A 42 -17.15 3.90 8.10
N MET A 43 -15.93 3.34 8.18
CA MET A 43 -15.11 3.01 7.02
C MET A 43 -15.53 1.67 6.40
N ASN A 44 -16.67 1.65 5.72
CA ASN A 44 -17.24 0.42 5.16
C ASN A 44 -16.33 -0.28 4.15
N TYR A 45 -15.47 0.48 3.46
CA TYR A 45 -14.50 -0.08 2.50
C TYR A 45 -13.52 -1.06 3.16
N MET A 46 -13.31 -0.98 4.47
CA MET A 46 -12.44 -1.92 5.19
C MET A 46 -13.02 -3.33 5.26
N ALA A 47 -14.35 -3.46 5.19
CA ALA A 47 -15.05 -4.75 5.15
C ALA A 47 -15.24 -5.32 3.75
N ASN A 48 -14.91 -4.53 2.71
CA ASN A 48 -15.10 -4.93 1.32
C ASN A 48 -13.90 -5.74 0.80
N ASN A 49 -14.18 -6.67 -0.10
CA ASN A 49 -13.17 -7.43 -0.84
C ASN A 49 -12.18 -8.22 0.06
N ILE A 50 -12.65 -8.76 1.17
CA ILE A 50 -11.82 -9.54 2.09
C ILE A 50 -11.16 -10.72 1.37
N ASP A 51 -11.90 -11.44 0.52
CA ASP A 51 -11.38 -12.57 -0.23
C ASP A 51 -10.22 -12.18 -1.15
N LYS A 52 -10.36 -11.05 -1.85
CA LYS A 52 -9.31 -10.53 -2.74
C LYS A 52 -8.09 -10.03 -1.97
N ARG A 53 -8.29 -9.49 -0.78
CA ARG A 53 -7.19 -9.07 0.10
C ARG A 53 -6.41 -10.25 0.66
N GLU A 54 -7.12 -11.33 0.96
CA GLU A 54 -6.50 -12.58 1.42
C GLU A 54 -5.70 -13.26 0.32
N ASN A 55 -6.24 -13.29 -0.89
CA ASN A 55 -5.66 -14.02 -2.01
C ASN A 55 -5.49 -13.12 -3.23
N PRO A 56 -4.26 -12.64 -3.51
CA PRO A 56 -4.00 -11.80 -4.67
C PRO A 56 -4.31 -12.47 -6.02
N ALA A 57 -4.31 -13.80 -6.09
CA ALA A 57 -4.66 -14.52 -7.32
C ALA A 57 -6.11 -14.30 -7.76
N LEU A 58 -6.99 -13.88 -6.86
CA LEU A 58 -8.37 -13.52 -7.19
C LEU A 58 -8.47 -12.15 -7.88
N LEU A 59 -7.47 -11.29 -7.71
CA LEU A 59 -7.40 -10.00 -8.40
C LEU A 59 -6.85 -10.14 -9.80
N VAL A 60 -5.81 -10.94 -9.95
CA VAL A 60 -5.13 -11.15 -11.23
C VAL A 60 -4.99 -12.65 -11.43
N GLU A 61 -5.73 -13.19 -12.37
CA GLU A 61 -5.70 -14.62 -12.72
C GLU A 61 -4.29 -15.00 -13.18
N GLY A 62 -3.77 -16.11 -12.66
CA GLY A 62 -2.45 -16.61 -13.00
C GLY A 62 -1.28 -15.86 -12.34
N ALA A 63 -1.54 -14.94 -11.42
CA ALA A 63 -0.50 -14.26 -10.67
C ALA A 63 0.35 -15.26 -9.86
N ARG A 64 1.67 -15.15 -9.97
CA ARG A 64 2.62 -16.01 -9.25
C ARG A 64 3.42 -15.28 -8.19
N SER A 65 3.55 -13.98 -8.35
CA SER A 65 4.36 -13.15 -7.45
C SER A 65 3.67 -11.83 -7.17
N VAL A 66 3.96 -11.28 -6.01
CA VAL A 66 3.52 -9.93 -5.60
C VAL A 66 4.77 -9.08 -5.40
N ILE A 67 4.78 -7.91 -6.01
CA ILE A 67 5.82 -6.90 -5.81
C ILE A 67 5.30 -5.92 -4.77
N VAL A 68 6.05 -5.76 -3.69
CA VAL A 68 5.73 -4.81 -2.62
C VAL A 68 6.72 -3.66 -2.68
N THR A 69 6.21 -2.44 -2.74
CA THR A 69 7.04 -1.24 -2.76
C THR A 69 6.76 -0.36 -1.55
N LEU A 70 7.79 0.31 -1.08
CA LEU A 70 7.69 1.26 0.03
C LEU A 70 8.12 2.64 -0.45
N THR A 71 7.32 3.64 -0.14
CA THR A 71 7.62 5.04 -0.44
C THR A 71 7.56 5.85 0.86
N ASN A 72 8.66 6.53 1.18
CA ASN A 72 8.71 7.41 2.32
C ASN A 72 8.10 8.77 1.94
N TYR A 73 7.15 9.23 2.74
CA TYR A 73 6.53 10.54 2.57
C TYR A 73 6.96 11.57 3.63
N TYR A 74 7.96 11.23 4.43
CA TYR A 74 8.48 12.15 5.44
C TYR A 74 9.04 13.41 4.80
N THR A 75 8.71 14.55 5.38
CA THR A 75 9.31 15.84 5.05
C THR A 75 9.67 16.58 6.33
N PRO A 76 10.87 17.21 6.39
CA PRO A 76 11.23 18.05 7.53
C PRO A 76 10.45 19.37 7.56
N LYS A 77 9.82 19.77 6.46
CA LYS A 77 9.01 20.98 6.41
C LYS A 77 7.75 20.83 7.27
N LEU A 78 7.49 21.84 8.08
CA LEU A 78 6.29 21.92 8.91
C LEU A 78 5.35 22.97 8.37
N GLN A 79 4.07 22.80 8.66
CA GLN A 79 3.06 23.81 8.36
C GLN A 79 3.31 25.07 9.20
N SER A 80 2.85 26.22 8.69
CA SER A 80 2.85 27.47 9.45
C SER A 80 1.96 27.35 10.68
N GLU A 81 2.33 28.03 11.74
CA GLU A 81 1.49 28.12 12.95
C GLU A 81 0.15 28.80 12.64
N GLY A 82 -0.87 28.39 13.37
CA GLY A 82 -2.21 29.00 13.27
C GLY A 82 -3.11 28.45 12.18
N ILE A 83 -2.66 27.46 11.39
CA ILE A 83 -3.50 26.76 10.42
C ILE A 83 -3.78 25.32 10.90
N PRO A 84 -4.89 24.70 10.42
CA PRO A 84 -5.19 23.31 10.77
C PRO A 84 -4.04 22.36 10.43
N VAL A 85 -3.76 21.43 11.33
CA VAL A 85 -2.69 20.45 11.13
C VAL A 85 -3.16 19.38 10.15
N VAL A 86 -2.37 19.14 9.09
CA VAL A 86 -2.60 18.11 8.09
C VAL A 86 -1.49 17.06 8.18
N ALA A 87 -1.83 15.79 8.01
CA ALA A 87 -0.86 14.72 8.00
C ALA A 87 0.18 14.92 6.89
N ARG A 88 1.44 14.58 7.18
CA ARG A 88 2.55 14.81 6.23
C ARG A 88 2.39 14.10 4.91
N TYR A 89 1.74 12.94 4.86
CA TYR A 89 1.50 12.24 3.60
C TYR A 89 0.64 13.05 2.62
N ALA A 90 -0.15 13.98 3.12
CA ALA A 90 -1.00 14.84 2.31
C ALA A 90 -0.26 16.08 1.77
N TYR A 91 1.02 16.28 2.11
CA TYR A 91 1.81 17.39 1.61
C TYR A 91 2.21 17.13 0.14
N GLY A 92 2.10 18.16 -0.68
CA GLY A 92 2.52 18.11 -2.07
C GLY A 92 1.56 17.33 -2.97
N LYS A 93 2.11 16.58 -3.92
CA LYS A 93 1.33 15.80 -4.88
C LYS A 93 0.66 14.59 -4.24
N ASP A 94 -0.50 14.22 -4.76
CA ASP A 94 -1.19 13.00 -4.36
C ASP A 94 -0.28 11.78 -4.61
N TYR A 95 0.02 11.04 -3.54
CA TYR A 95 0.92 9.88 -3.62
C TYR A 95 0.38 8.76 -4.52
N HIS A 96 -0.94 8.61 -4.63
CA HIS A 96 -1.54 7.64 -5.54
C HIS A 96 -1.07 7.84 -6.98
N ARG A 97 -1.02 9.10 -7.42
CA ARG A 97 -0.55 9.45 -8.76
C ARG A 97 0.94 9.23 -8.92
N VAL A 98 1.73 9.63 -7.95
CA VAL A 98 3.19 9.48 -7.97
C VAL A 98 3.60 8.01 -8.03
N VAL A 99 3.02 7.18 -7.16
CA VAL A 99 3.29 5.73 -7.11
C VAL A 99 2.86 5.05 -8.41
N LYS A 100 1.68 5.39 -8.92
CA LYS A 100 1.17 4.82 -10.18
C LYS A 100 2.10 5.12 -11.36
N LEU A 101 2.57 6.36 -11.48
CA LEU A 101 3.50 6.74 -12.54
C LEU A 101 4.84 6.00 -12.39
N SER A 102 5.34 5.85 -11.18
CA SER A 102 6.58 5.10 -10.91
C SER A 102 6.45 3.63 -11.30
N LEU A 103 5.32 3.00 -11.02
CA LEU A 103 5.04 1.61 -11.39
C LEU A 103 4.97 1.40 -12.90
N ILE A 104 4.48 2.37 -13.66
CA ILE A 104 4.42 2.30 -15.12
C ILE A 104 5.83 2.19 -15.72
N HIS A 105 6.84 2.78 -15.11
CA HIS A 105 8.21 2.78 -15.60
C HIS A 105 9.05 1.57 -15.18
N ILE A 106 8.52 0.73 -14.30
CA ILE A 106 9.16 -0.55 -13.96
C ILE A 106 8.91 -1.56 -15.08
#